data_1eeb8e61cbdc1a3b06bdd3edc15b140d
#
_entry.id   1eeb8e61cbdc1a3b06bdd3edc15b140d
#
_cell.length_a   1.000
_cell.length_b   1.000
_cell.length_c   1.000
_cell.angle_alpha   90.00
_cell.angle_beta   90.00
_cell.angle_gamma   90.00
#
_symmetry.space_group_name_H-M   'P 1'
#
loop_
_entity.id
_entity.type
_entity.pdbx_description
1 polymer ?
#
loop_
_entity_poly.entity_id
_entity_poly.type
_entity_poly.pdbx_seq_one_letter_code
_entity_poly.pdbx_strand_id
1 'polypeptide(L)'
;ILRKIKTIQDVGLGYIKLGQPSTTLSGGESQRIKLATELSKKDTGKTLYILDEPTTGLHFEDIRILMDVLQKLVDRGNTVIVIEHNLDVIRQADYIIDMGPEGGRKGGEVLSAGTPEEVAKSKKGFTPKFLLEEMKRNSGAPDKPCGGSCADA
;
A
#
# COMPACT_ATOMS: atom_id res chain seq x y z
N ILE A 1 -22.03 5.37 -16.54
CA ILE A 1 -21.81 3.93 -16.36
C ILE A 1 -20.38 3.59 -16.75
N LEU A 2 -19.90 3.87 -17.97
CA LEU A 2 -18.55 3.53 -18.46
C LEU A 2 -17.43 4.01 -17.52
N ARG A 3 -17.51 5.24 -17.01
CA ARG A 3 -16.52 5.79 -16.07
C ARG A 3 -16.40 4.92 -14.80
N LYS A 4 -17.52 4.48 -14.21
CA LYS A 4 -17.52 3.65 -13.02
C LYS A 4 -16.95 2.27 -13.28
N ILE A 5 -17.28 1.67 -14.43
CA ILE A 5 -16.74 0.35 -14.83
C ILE A 5 -15.23 0.46 -15.05
N LYS A 6 -14.76 1.49 -15.73
CA LYS A 6 -13.33 1.72 -15.93
C LYS A 6 -12.59 1.89 -14.59
N THR A 7 -13.16 2.62 -13.64
CA THR A 7 -12.55 2.75 -12.31
C THR A 7 -12.44 1.42 -11.57
N ILE A 8 -13.43 0.51 -11.74
CA ILE A 8 -13.35 -0.85 -11.18
C ILE A 8 -12.20 -1.65 -11.82
N GLN A 9 -12.00 -1.52 -13.14
CA GLN A 9 -10.85 -2.13 -13.83
C GLN A 9 -9.53 -1.52 -13.34
N ASP A 10 -9.46 -0.20 -13.17
CA ASP A 10 -8.26 0.53 -12.72
C ASP A 10 -7.80 0.13 -11.31
N VAL A 11 -8.69 -0.41 -10.48
CA VAL A 11 -8.36 -0.98 -9.16
C VAL A 11 -8.08 -2.49 -9.20
N GLY A 12 -7.85 -3.05 -10.40
CA GLY A 12 -7.53 -4.48 -10.57
C GLY A 12 -8.71 -5.44 -10.44
N LEU A 13 -9.94 -4.95 -10.50
CA LEU A 13 -11.15 -5.76 -10.35
C LEU A 13 -11.89 -6.01 -11.68
N GLY A 14 -11.16 -6.02 -12.80
CA GLY A 14 -11.74 -6.24 -14.13
C GLY A 14 -12.36 -7.63 -14.35
N TYR A 15 -12.06 -8.60 -13.50
CA TYR A 15 -12.59 -9.96 -13.54
C TYR A 15 -13.94 -10.12 -12.82
N ILE A 16 -14.36 -9.15 -12.01
CA ILE A 16 -15.62 -9.24 -11.25
C ILE A 16 -16.81 -9.11 -12.20
N LYS A 17 -17.79 -9.98 -12.00
CA LYS A 17 -19.04 -9.98 -12.79
C LYS A 17 -20.03 -8.98 -12.22
N LEU A 18 -20.68 -8.20 -13.09
CA LEU A 18 -21.77 -7.33 -12.67
C LEU A 18 -22.93 -8.19 -12.11
N GLY A 19 -23.45 -7.78 -10.96
CA GLY A 19 -24.49 -8.54 -10.25
C GLY A 19 -23.95 -9.62 -9.30
N GLN A 20 -22.63 -9.77 -9.16
CA GLN A 20 -22.05 -10.69 -8.18
C GLN A 20 -22.44 -10.26 -6.76
N PRO A 21 -22.90 -11.20 -5.90
CA PRO A 21 -23.23 -10.89 -4.50
C PRO A 21 -21.99 -10.39 -3.72
N SER A 22 -22.15 -9.36 -2.91
CA SER A 22 -21.05 -8.80 -2.10
C SER A 22 -20.45 -9.80 -1.11
N THR A 23 -21.22 -10.79 -0.70
CA THR A 23 -20.78 -11.89 0.19
C THR A 23 -19.76 -12.83 -0.45
N THR A 24 -19.62 -12.81 -1.76
CA THR A 24 -18.62 -13.62 -2.51
C THR A 24 -17.29 -12.89 -2.70
N LEU A 25 -17.21 -11.63 -2.29
CA LEU A 25 -16.01 -10.82 -2.40
C LEU A 25 -15.09 -11.04 -1.19
N SER A 26 -13.81 -11.14 -1.45
CA SER A 26 -12.79 -11.10 -0.40
C SER A 26 -12.76 -9.72 0.30
N GLY A 27 -12.16 -9.66 1.49
CA GLY A 27 -11.98 -8.38 2.20
C GLY A 27 -11.25 -7.33 1.36
N GLY A 28 -10.16 -7.73 0.69
CA GLY A 28 -9.39 -6.85 -0.19
C GLY A 28 -10.17 -6.39 -1.43
N GLU A 29 -10.96 -7.27 -2.05
CA GLU A 29 -11.84 -6.89 -3.18
C GLU A 29 -12.90 -5.88 -2.75
N SER A 30 -13.52 -6.11 -1.59
CA SER A 30 -14.52 -5.20 -1.02
C SER A 30 -13.92 -3.82 -0.74
N GLN A 31 -12.69 -3.77 -0.23
CA GLN A 31 -11.96 -2.54 0.04
C GLN A 31 -11.62 -1.80 -1.25
N ARG A 32 -11.13 -2.49 -2.29
CA ARG A 32 -10.85 -1.90 -3.61
C ARG A 32 -12.11 -1.36 -4.29
N ILE A 33 -13.27 -2.01 -4.13
CA ILE A 33 -14.54 -1.47 -4.62
C ILE A 33 -14.90 -0.15 -3.93
N LYS A 34 -14.70 -0.05 -2.61
CA LYS A 34 -14.91 1.20 -1.89
C LYS A 34 -13.98 2.31 -2.43
N LEU A 35 -12.69 2.00 -2.60
CA LEU A 35 -11.72 2.94 -3.19
C LEU A 35 -12.09 3.34 -4.62
N ALA A 36 -12.52 2.38 -5.46
CA ALA A 36 -13.01 2.68 -6.81
C ALA A 36 -14.21 3.63 -6.78
N THR A 37 -15.09 3.46 -5.80
CA THR A 37 -16.24 4.35 -5.61
C THR A 37 -15.77 5.77 -5.30
N GLU A 38 -14.80 5.93 -4.40
CA GLU A 38 -14.22 7.24 -4.07
C GLU A 38 -13.52 7.86 -5.29
N LEU A 39 -12.70 7.09 -6.02
CA LEU A 39 -12.06 7.56 -7.25
C LEU A 39 -13.04 8.01 -8.33
N SER A 40 -14.25 7.43 -8.37
CA SER A 40 -15.28 7.79 -9.34
C SER A 40 -16.02 9.09 -9.01
N LYS A 41 -15.94 9.57 -7.78
CA LYS A 41 -16.56 10.82 -7.36
C LYS A 41 -15.84 12.02 -7.96
N LYS A 42 -16.55 13.15 -8.03
CA LYS A 42 -15.93 14.43 -8.35
C LYS A 42 -15.14 14.89 -7.13
N ASP A 43 -13.84 14.93 -7.28
CA ASP A 43 -12.92 15.22 -6.18
C ASP A 43 -12.88 16.72 -5.88
N THR A 44 -12.80 17.06 -4.61
CA THR A 44 -12.61 18.43 -4.13
C THR A 44 -11.16 18.72 -3.74
N GLY A 45 -10.29 17.69 -3.71
CA GLY A 45 -8.91 17.80 -3.26
C GLY A 45 -8.75 18.13 -1.77
N LYS A 46 -9.77 17.87 -0.95
CA LYS A 46 -9.79 18.23 0.48
C LYS A 46 -10.30 17.08 1.35
N THR A 47 -10.13 15.85 0.91
CA THR A 47 -10.58 14.67 1.64
C THR A 47 -9.40 14.02 2.36
N LEU A 48 -9.61 13.62 3.60
CA LEU A 48 -8.71 12.77 4.37
C LEU A 48 -9.21 11.33 4.31
N TYR A 49 -8.39 10.43 3.78
CA TYR A 49 -8.62 8.99 3.80
C TYR A 49 -7.76 8.35 4.87
N ILE A 50 -8.35 7.52 5.72
CA ILE A 50 -7.64 6.74 6.73
C ILE A 50 -7.92 5.28 6.44
N LEU A 51 -6.87 4.51 6.19
CA LEU A 51 -6.93 3.08 5.90
C LEU A 51 -6.15 2.31 6.97
N ASP A 52 -6.78 1.28 7.50
CA ASP A 52 -6.21 0.42 8.52
C ASP A 52 -5.92 -0.95 7.90
N GLU A 53 -4.64 -1.32 7.87
CA GLU A 53 -4.09 -2.55 7.29
C GLU A 53 -4.68 -2.92 5.91
N PRO A 54 -4.68 -2.00 4.92
CA PRO A 54 -5.34 -2.23 3.64
C PRO A 54 -4.71 -3.34 2.79
N THR A 55 -3.52 -3.83 3.14
CA THR A 55 -2.83 -4.91 2.42
C THR A 55 -3.12 -6.30 2.98
N THR A 56 -3.86 -6.40 4.08
CA THR A 56 -4.15 -7.71 4.70
C THR A 56 -4.85 -8.65 3.72
N GLY A 57 -4.25 -9.84 3.53
CA GLY A 57 -4.77 -10.88 2.62
C GLY A 57 -4.60 -10.59 1.14
N LEU A 58 -3.81 -9.58 0.75
CA LEU A 58 -3.50 -9.27 -0.63
C LEU A 58 -2.20 -9.95 -1.09
N HIS A 59 -2.17 -10.37 -2.37
CA HIS A 59 -0.94 -10.77 -3.05
C HIS A 59 -0.12 -9.54 -3.46
N PHE A 60 1.16 -9.74 -3.74
CA PHE A 60 2.10 -8.67 -4.10
C PHE A 60 1.60 -7.77 -5.26
N GLU A 61 1.05 -8.37 -6.32
CA GLU A 61 0.47 -7.60 -7.44
C GLU A 61 -0.75 -6.77 -7.03
N ASP A 62 -1.57 -7.29 -6.13
CA ASP A 62 -2.72 -6.55 -5.60
C ASP A 62 -2.28 -5.34 -4.76
N ILE A 63 -1.19 -5.48 -4.00
CA ILE A 63 -0.60 -4.39 -3.22
C ILE A 63 -0.12 -3.28 -4.16
N ARG A 64 0.55 -3.63 -5.27
CA ARG A 64 0.99 -2.67 -6.26
C ARG A 64 -0.18 -1.87 -6.85
N ILE A 65 -1.25 -2.58 -7.25
CA ILE A 65 -2.46 -1.94 -7.76
C ILE A 65 -3.10 -1.02 -6.70
N LEU A 66 -3.13 -1.46 -5.44
CA LEU A 66 -3.64 -0.65 -4.33
C LEU A 66 -2.82 0.64 -4.18
N MET A 67 -1.48 0.55 -4.21
CA MET A 67 -0.60 1.72 -4.10
C MET A 67 -0.83 2.70 -5.26
N ASP A 68 -0.98 2.23 -6.49
CA ASP A 68 -1.31 3.06 -7.65
C ASP A 68 -2.65 3.80 -7.46
N VAL A 69 -3.61 3.15 -6.83
CA VAL A 69 -4.92 3.75 -6.51
C VAL A 69 -4.80 4.83 -5.46
N LEU A 70 -4.03 4.57 -4.39
CA LEU A 70 -3.80 5.54 -3.32
C LEU A 70 -3.04 6.77 -3.85
N GLN A 71 -2.03 6.55 -4.69
CA GLN A 71 -1.31 7.63 -5.35
C GLN A 71 -2.23 8.52 -6.19
N LYS A 72 -3.14 7.92 -6.96
CA LYS A 72 -4.14 8.68 -7.72
C LYS A 72 -5.06 9.55 -6.84
N LEU A 73 -5.33 9.14 -5.60
CA LEU A 73 -6.08 9.97 -4.63
C LEU A 73 -5.23 11.14 -4.14
N VAL A 74 -3.96 10.90 -3.84
CA VAL A 74 -2.99 11.94 -3.43
C VAL A 74 -2.77 12.96 -4.54
N ASP A 75 -2.57 12.51 -5.79
CA ASP A 75 -2.37 13.38 -6.96
C ASP A 75 -3.56 14.32 -7.23
N ARG A 76 -4.73 13.97 -6.73
CA ARG A 76 -5.92 14.84 -6.76
C ARG A 76 -5.97 15.88 -5.64
N GLY A 77 -4.94 15.95 -4.81
CA GLY A 77 -4.82 16.90 -3.70
C GLY A 77 -5.40 16.41 -2.38
N ASN A 78 -5.77 15.12 -2.28
CA ASN A 78 -6.25 14.55 -1.02
C ASN A 78 -5.09 14.12 -0.12
N THR A 79 -5.40 13.90 1.16
CA THR A 79 -4.47 13.32 2.13
C THR A 79 -4.86 11.86 2.40
N VAL A 80 -3.87 10.97 2.37
CA VAL A 80 -4.06 9.54 2.66
C VAL A 80 -3.18 9.16 3.83
N ILE A 81 -3.77 8.61 4.88
CA ILE A 81 -3.07 8.02 6.02
C ILE A 81 -3.30 6.52 5.97
N VAL A 82 -2.21 5.76 5.98
CA VAL A 82 -2.24 4.30 5.95
C VAL A 82 -1.57 3.78 7.22
N ILE A 83 -2.28 2.96 7.97
CA ILE A 83 -1.72 2.21 9.11
C ILE A 83 -1.27 0.88 8.55
N GLU A 84 0.04 0.63 8.55
CA GLU A 84 0.62 -0.55 7.91
C GLU A 84 1.90 -1.01 8.58
N HIS A 85 2.17 -2.31 8.42
CA HIS A 85 3.42 -2.95 8.82
C HIS A 85 4.17 -3.59 7.64
N ASN A 86 3.57 -3.54 6.44
CA ASN A 86 4.19 -4.04 5.21
C ASN A 86 5.25 -3.05 4.71
N LEU A 87 6.52 -3.48 4.66
CA LEU A 87 7.64 -2.63 4.26
C LEU A 87 7.55 -2.14 2.81
N ASP A 88 6.94 -2.92 1.92
CA ASP A 88 6.74 -2.50 0.52
C ASP A 88 5.81 -1.30 0.39
N VAL A 89 4.87 -1.15 1.33
CA VAL A 89 3.99 0.02 1.42
C VAL A 89 4.71 1.16 2.13
N ILE A 90 5.33 0.88 3.28
CA ILE A 90 5.99 1.89 4.12
C ILE A 90 7.07 2.65 3.34
N ARG A 91 7.87 1.95 2.53
CA ARG A 91 8.93 2.59 1.73
C ARG A 91 8.43 3.51 0.61
N GLN A 92 7.17 3.37 0.20
CA GLN A 92 6.55 4.19 -0.85
C GLN A 92 5.82 5.42 -0.29
N ALA A 93 5.77 5.56 1.03
CA ALA A 93 5.14 6.71 1.68
C ALA A 93 5.97 7.98 1.49
N ASP A 94 5.31 9.13 1.36
CA ASP A 94 5.98 10.44 1.37
C ASP A 94 6.47 10.80 2.77
N TYR A 95 5.75 10.32 3.80
CA TYR A 95 6.05 10.61 5.20
C TYR A 95 5.66 9.43 6.09
N ILE A 96 6.53 9.06 7.01
CA ILE A 96 6.34 7.96 7.96
C ILE A 96 6.25 8.52 9.37
N ILE A 97 5.34 7.98 10.17
CA ILE A 97 5.26 8.18 11.61
C ILE A 97 5.39 6.81 12.27
N ASP A 98 6.57 6.53 12.83
CA ASP A 98 6.87 5.27 13.50
C ASP A 98 6.48 5.35 14.98
N MET A 99 5.58 4.45 15.39
CA MET A 99 5.02 4.44 16.73
C MET A 99 5.43 3.18 17.48
N GLY A 100 5.73 3.34 18.78
CA GLY A 100 6.14 2.21 19.61
C GLY A 100 6.44 2.64 21.06
N PRO A 101 7.39 1.93 21.77
CA PRO A 101 8.09 0.72 21.34
C PRO A 101 7.23 -0.55 21.35
N GLU A 102 6.18 -0.57 22.17
CA GLU A 102 5.26 -1.69 22.33
C GLU A 102 3.83 -1.28 21.98
N GLY A 103 2.89 -2.22 22.01
CA GLY A 103 1.46 -1.95 21.87
C GLY A 103 0.76 -1.66 23.20
N GLY A 104 -0.47 -1.14 23.16
CA GLY A 104 -1.32 -0.91 24.30
C GLY A 104 -0.80 0.18 25.25
N ARG A 105 -0.91 -0.07 26.58
CA ARG A 105 -0.58 0.94 27.61
C ARG A 105 0.91 1.32 27.70
N LYS A 106 1.80 0.51 27.12
CA LYS A 106 3.26 0.75 27.11
C LYS A 106 3.78 1.27 25.76
N GLY A 107 2.88 1.53 24.82
CA GLY A 107 3.20 2.02 23.48
C GLY A 107 2.53 3.35 23.20
N GLY A 108 2.47 3.69 21.92
CA GLY A 108 1.79 4.91 21.45
C GLY A 108 2.68 6.15 21.49
N GLU A 109 3.99 5.99 21.70
CA GLU A 109 4.95 7.09 21.56
C GLU A 109 5.42 7.19 20.11
N VAL A 110 5.64 8.41 19.63
CA VAL A 110 6.29 8.64 18.34
C VAL A 110 7.79 8.43 18.51
N LEU A 111 8.32 7.37 17.91
CA LEU A 111 9.74 7.03 17.99
C LEU A 111 10.56 7.78 16.94
N SER A 112 10.04 7.89 15.74
CA SER A 112 10.63 8.69 14.65
C SER A 112 9.53 9.13 13.68
N ALA A 113 9.77 10.24 13.01
CA ALA A 113 8.88 10.75 11.96
C ALA A 113 9.70 11.49 10.92
N GLY A 114 9.34 11.38 9.65
CA GLY A 114 10.05 11.98 8.53
C GLY A 114 9.83 11.23 7.23
N THR A 115 10.63 11.58 6.22
CA THR A 115 10.66 10.81 4.96
C THR A 115 11.22 9.40 5.21
N PRO A 116 10.99 8.43 4.32
CA PRO A 116 11.57 7.09 4.46
C PRO A 116 13.08 7.09 4.70
N GLU A 117 13.82 7.99 4.04
CA GLU A 117 15.27 8.13 4.18
C GLU A 117 15.68 8.70 5.53
N GLU A 118 14.88 9.60 6.09
CA GLU A 118 15.11 10.18 7.43
C GLU A 118 14.83 9.16 8.51
N VAL A 119 13.70 8.45 8.39
CA VAL A 119 13.31 7.39 9.33
C VAL A 119 14.31 6.24 9.30
N ALA A 120 14.80 5.82 8.12
CA ALA A 120 15.80 4.76 7.97
C ALA A 120 17.12 5.07 8.70
N LYS A 121 17.44 6.33 8.96
CA LYS A 121 18.62 6.76 9.72
C LYS A 121 18.38 6.84 11.23
N SER A 122 17.14 6.72 11.67
CA SER A 122 16.80 6.76 13.09
C SER A 122 17.43 5.57 13.84
N LYS A 123 17.82 5.81 15.08
CA LYS A 123 18.30 4.76 15.99
C LYS A 123 17.22 4.25 16.94
N LYS A 124 16.02 4.80 16.86
CA LYS A 124 14.90 4.45 17.74
C LYS A 124 13.91 3.56 16.98
N GLY A 125 13.42 2.51 17.65
CA GLY A 125 12.45 1.58 17.09
C GLY A 125 13.07 0.47 16.23
N PHE A 126 12.20 -0.38 15.69
CA PHE A 126 12.59 -1.51 14.85
C PHE A 126 12.44 -1.20 13.37
N THR A 127 11.45 -0.39 13.00
CA THR A 127 11.12 0.01 11.62
C THR A 127 12.33 0.57 10.86
N PRO A 128 13.16 1.46 11.43
CA PRO A 128 14.31 2.03 10.73
C PRO A 128 15.30 0.99 10.22
N LYS A 129 15.60 -0.03 11.03
CA LYS A 129 16.54 -1.09 10.66
C LYS A 129 16.05 -1.88 9.44
N PHE A 130 14.80 -2.33 9.47
CA PHE A 130 14.21 -3.10 8.38
C PHE A 130 14.04 -2.25 7.12
N LEU A 131 13.65 -1.00 7.26
CA LEU A 131 13.53 -0.07 6.15
C LEU A 131 14.87 0.19 5.47
N LEU A 132 15.95 0.36 6.24
CA LEU A 132 17.29 0.54 5.71
C LEU A 132 17.78 -0.71 4.94
N GLU A 133 17.51 -1.91 5.45
CA GLU A 133 17.86 -3.17 4.79
C GLU A 133 17.11 -3.31 3.46
N GLU A 134 15.83 -2.99 3.45
CA GLU A 134 14.99 -3.07 2.26
C GLU A 134 15.40 -2.04 1.19
N MET A 135 15.72 -0.82 1.60
CA MET A 135 16.23 0.21 0.68
C MET A 135 17.57 -0.20 0.04
N LYS A 136 18.46 -0.87 0.80
CA LYS A 136 19.73 -1.39 0.27
C LYS A 136 19.53 -2.52 -0.74
N ARG A 137 18.59 -3.43 -0.52
CA ARG A 137 18.28 -4.50 -1.48
C ARG A 137 17.85 -3.95 -2.83
N ASN A 138 17.04 -2.91 -2.83
CA ASN A 138 16.50 -2.33 -4.06
C ASN A 138 17.45 -1.36 -4.77
N SER A 139 18.45 -0.82 -4.06
CA SER A 139 19.49 0.04 -4.67
C SER A 139 20.66 -0.76 -5.30
N GLY A 140 20.74 -2.07 -5.09
CA GLY A 140 21.89 -2.90 -5.44
C GLY A 140 21.67 -4.06 -6.43
N ALA A 141 20.50 -4.22 -7.04
CA ALA A 141 20.28 -5.33 -7.98
C ALA A 141 19.74 -4.85 -9.34
N PRO A 142 20.52 -4.96 -10.43
CA PRO A 142 19.90 -5.22 -11.72
C PRO A 142 19.30 -6.63 -11.64
N ASP A 143 18.02 -6.77 -12.04
CA ASP A 143 17.37 -8.05 -12.22
C ASP A 143 18.27 -9.03 -12.97
N LYS A 144 18.83 -10.03 -12.27
CA LYS A 144 19.39 -11.19 -12.94
C LYS A 144 18.20 -12.02 -13.40
N PRO A 145 18.04 -12.25 -14.71
CA PRO A 145 17.06 -13.21 -15.18
C PRO A 145 17.44 -14.58 -14.61
N CYS A 146 16.45 -15.30 -14.09
CA CYS A 146 16.60 -16.70 -13.69
C CYS A 146 17.00 -17.53 -14.91
N GLY A 147 18.29 -17.62 -15.17
CA GLY A 147 18.89 -18.57 -16.06
C GLY A 147 19.16 -19.87 -15.31
N GLY A 148 18.15 -20.71 -15.19
CA GLY A 148 18.24 -22.09 -14.73
C GLY A 148 17.98 -23.01 -15.90
N SER A 149 19.07 -23.47 -16.55
CA SER A 149 19.03 -24.57 -17.51
C SER A 149 18.57 -25.82 -16.79
N CYS A 150 17.36 -26.30 -17.14
CA CYS A 150 17.05 -27.73 -17.00
C CYS A 150 17.53 -28.41 -18.28
N ALA A 151 18.72 -28.96 -18.20
CA ALA A 151 19.18 -30.00 -19.14
C ALA A 151 19.76 -31.13 -18.30
N ASP A 152 19.29 -32.31 -18.60
CA ASP A 152 19.88 -33.63 -18.38
C ASP A 152 19.85 -34.24 -16.95
N ALA A 153 18.86 -35.13 -16.71
CA ALA A 153 19.02 -36.59 -16.53
C ALA A 153 17.67 -37.25 -16.36
#